data_025d7d5ee6e27f05deea25f1ea1558d3
#
_entry.id   025d7d5ee6e27f05deea25f1ea1558d3
#
_cell.length_a   1.000
_cell.length_b   1.000
_cell.length_c   1.000
_cell.angle_alpha   90.00
_cell.angle_beta   90.00
_cell.angle_gamma   90.00
#
_symmetry.space_group_name_H-M   'P 1'
#
loop_
_entity.id
_entity.type
_entity.pdbx_description
1 polymer ?
#
loop_
_entity_poly.entity_id
_entity_poly.type
_entity_poly.pdbx_seq_one_letter_code
_entity_poly.pdbx_strand_id
1 'polypeptide(L)'
;MRKLFIFTLTCFALSFFSCSGEKKPDDAAARAAKEYYDSLFARNYAYFVRGMYLPDTIPPSYREQLEANASMFVGRMEAEHRGVSGVRIMRFVNDTIMSPDKKSHVRTSDVFLVLCLGDSLNEEVVVPMVHHKGRWLMR
;
A
#
# COMPACT_ATOMS: atom_id res chain seq x y z
N MET A 1 31.28 -45.22 -54.90
CA MET A 1 31.69 -44.72 -53.58
C MET A 1 31.13 -43.33 -53.35
N ARG A 2 30.08 -43.25 -52.58
CA ARG A 2 29.41 -41.98 -52.28
C ARG A 2 29.85 -41.49 -50.90
N LYS A 3 30.60 -40.42 -50.86
CA LYS A 3 30.91 -39.72 -49.60
C LYS A 3 29.70 -38.82 -49.25
N LEU A 4 29.00 -39.19 -48.22
CA LEU A 4 27.93 -38.41 -47.68
C LEU A 4 28.54 -37.30 -46.79
N PHE A 5 28.52 -36.07 -47.25
CA PHE A 5 28.84 -34.91 -46.43
C PHE A 5 27.63 -34.54 -45.58
N ILE A 6 27.67 -34.91 -44.33
CA ILE A 6 26.71 -34.43 -43.35
C ILE A 6 27.17 -33.04 -42.90
N PHE A 7 26.47 -32.04 -43.39
CA PHE A 7 26.63 -30.65 -42.95
C PHE A 7 25.77 -30.46 -41.69
N THR A 8 26.43 -30.60 -40.53
CA THR A 8 25.76 -30.27 -39.26
C THR A 8 25.79 -28.74 -39.11
N LEU A 9 24.65 -28.15 -39.45
CA LEU A 9 24.38 -26.74 -39.19
C LEU A 9 24.07 -26.56 -37.71
N THR A 10 25.08 -26.20 -36.93
CA THR A 10 24.91 -25.84 -35.51
C THR A 10 24.29 -24.46 -35.44
N CYS A 11 22.99 -24.39 -35.32
CA CYS A 11 22.26 -23.18 -34.95
C CYS A 11 22.61 -22.83 -33.50
N PHE A 12 23.58 -21.98 -33.33
CA PHE A 12 23.88 -21.33 -32.05
C PHE A 12 22.83 -20.22 -31.84
N ALA A 13 21.69 -20.60 -31.26
CA ALA A 13 20.69 -19.65 -30.84
C ALA A 13 21.22 -18.89 -29.61
N LEU A 14 21.83 -17.75 -29.85
CA LEU A 14 22.11 -16.76 -28.81
C LEU A 14 20.76 -16.21 -28.33
N SER A 15 20.23 -16.85 -27.32
CA SER A 15 19.13 -16.30 -26.54
C SER A 15 19.66 -15.10 -25.76
N PHE A 16 19.57 -13.92 -26.36
CA PHE A 16 19.67 -12.69 -25.60
C PHE A 16 18.49 -12.61 -24.65
N PHE A 17 18.64 -13.17 -23.45
CA PHE A 17 17.82 -12.80 -22.33
C PHE A 17 18.18 -11.36 -21.99
N SER A 18 17.52 -10.45 -22.65
CA SER A 18 17.45 -9.05 -22.22
C SER A 18 16.56 -9.04 -20.98
N CYS A 19 17.17 -9.31 -19.82
CA CYS A 19 16.61 -8.86 -18.55
C CYS A 19 16.73 -7.36 -18.53
N SER A 20 15.79 -6.67 -19.15
CA SER A 20 15.47 -5.31 -18.78
C SER A 20 14.82 -5.39 -17.40
N GLY A 21 15.65 -5.29 -16.35
CA GLY A 21 15.19 -5.17 -15.00
C GLY A 21 14.50 -3.81 -14.85
N GLU A 22 13.26 -3.70 -15.29
CA GLU A 22 12.37 -2.64 -14.84
C GLU A 22 12.31 -2.76 -13.32
N LYS A 23 12.94 -1.81 -12.65
CA LYS A 23 12.90 -1.72 -11.20
C LYS A 23 11.45 -1.53 -10.82
N LYS A 24 10.79 -2.60 -10.34
CA LYS A 24 9.39 -2.55 -9.91
C LYS A 24 9.25 -1.41 -8.91
N PRO A 25 8.28 -0.50 -9.05
CA PRO A 25 8.11 0.60 -8.12
C PRO A 25 7.90 0.06 -6.71
N ASP A 26 8.49 0.74 -5.72
CA ASP A 26 8.35 0.38 -4.31
C ASP A 26 6.90 0.61 -3.86
N ASP A 27 6.16 -0.46 -3.68
CA ASP A 27 4.75 -0.49 -3.28
C ASP A 27 4.54 -0.68 -1.76
N ALA A 28 5.61 -0.60 -0.96
CA ALA A 28 5.56 -0.87 0.47
C ALA A 28 4.57 0.05 1.20
N ALA A 29 4.53 1.34 0.85
CA ALA A 29 3.56 2.28 1.40
C ALA A 29 2.11 1.89 1.05
N ALA A 30 1.88 1.50 -0.20
CA ALA A 30 0.55 1.11 -0.67
C ALA A 30 0.05 -0.16 0.02
N ARG A 31 0.93 -1.15 0.20
CA ARG A 31 0.60 -2.38 0.95
C ARG A 31 0.30 -2.09 2.41
N ALA A 32 1.07 -1.22 3.06
CA ALA A 32 0.83 -0.82 4.43
C ALA A 32 -0.52 -0.08 4.59
N ALA A 33 -0.82 0.87 3.72
CA ALA A 33 -2.10 1.59 3.72
C ALA A 33 -3.28 0.63 3.57
N LYS A 34 -3.19 -0.31 2.61
CA LYS A 34 -4.22 -1.33 2.43
C LYS A 34 -4.40 -2.20 3.67
N GLU A 35 -3.31 -2.66 4.28
CA GLU A 35 -3.34 -3.50 5.49
C GLU A 35 -4.04 -2.77 6.66
N TYR A 36 -3.77 -1.47 6.85
CA TYR A 36 -4.45 -0.68 7.87
C TYR A 36 -5.95 -0.57 7.60
N TYR A 37 -6.35 -0.32 6.36
CA TYR A 37 -7.76 -0.23 5.99
C TYR A 37 -8.47 -1.60 6.02
N ASP A 38 -7.81 -2.68 5.63
CA ASP A 38 -8.32 -4.04 5.81
C ASP A 38 -8.58 -4.34 7.29
N SER A 39 -7.66 -3.91 8.17
CA SER A 39 -7.81 -4.05 9.63
C SER A 39 -8.96 -3.21 10.18
N LEU A 40 -9.15 -2.00 9.67
CA LEU A 40 -10.27 -1.12 10.02
C LEU A 40 -11.61 -1.81 9.76
N PHE A 41 -11.81 -2.36 8.56
CA PHE A 41 -13.05 -3.02 8.17
C PHE A 41 -13.19 -4.45 8.73
N ALA A 42 -12.09 -5.04 9.20
CA ALA A 42 -12.10 -6.24 10.05
C ALA A 42 -12.38 -5.94 11.53
N ARG A 43 -12.65 -4.69 11.88
CA ARG A 43 -12.91 -4.20 13.26
C ARG A 43 -11.71 -4.33 14.20
N ASN A 44 -10.50 -4.42 13.66
CA ASN A 44 -9.28 -4.32 14.45
C ASN A 44 -8.82 -2.85 14.55
N TYR A 45 -9.59 -2.07 15.30
CA TYR A 45 -9.37 -0.62 15.43
C TYR A 45 -8.04 -0.28 16.10
N ALA A 46 -7.61 -1.10 17.04
CA ALA A 46 -6.32 -0.91 17.71
C ALA A 46 -5.15 -0.99 16.72
N TYR A 47 -5.20 -1.95 15.79
CA TYR A 47 -4.16 -2.06 14.75
C TYR A 47 -4.21 -0.88 13.77
N PHE A 48 -5.40 -0.46 13.36
CA PHE A 48 -5.59 0.71 12.50
C PHE A 48 -5.01 1.98 13.13
N VAL A 49 -5.31 2.23 14.41
CA VAL A 49 -4.81 3.39 15.15
C VAL A 49 -3.28 3.34 15.33
N ARG A 50 -2.70 2.16 15.53
CA ARG A 50 -1.23 1.99 15.55
C ARG A 50 -0.56 2.30 14.22
N GLY A 51 -1.30 2.28 13.13
CA GLY A 51 -0.84 2.70 11.81
C GLY A 51 -0.82 4.21 11.59
N MET A 52 -1.33 5.00 12.52
CA MET A 52 -1.32 6.47 12.44
C MET A 52 0.01 7.04 12.90
N TYR A 53 0.47 8.08 12.21
CA TYR A 53 1.63 8.86 12.63
C TYR A 53 1.24 9.79 13.78
N LEU A 54 1.48 9.34 14.99
CA LEU A 54 1.16 10.04 16.23
C LEU A 54 2.43 10.33 17.03
N PRO A 55 2.42 11.31 17.94
CA PRO A 55 3.49 11.50 18.90
C PRO A 55 3.79 10.20 19.68
N ASP A 56 5.05 9.99 20.03
CA ASP A 56 5.51 8.77 20.74
C ASP A 56 4.73 8.51 22.03
N THR A 57 4.27 9.59 22.69
CA THR A 57 3.49 9.51 23.93
C THR A 57 2.15 10.20 23.72
N ILE A 58 1.07 9.44 23.71
CA ILE A 58 -0.29 9.95 23.72
C ILE A 58 -1.03 9.41 24.96
N PRO A 59 -1.95 10.19 25.55
CA PRO A 59 -2.78 9.69 26.64
C PRO A 59 -3.60 8.46 26.22
N PRO A 60 -3.81 7.47 27.10
CA PRO A 60 -4.67 6.32 26.80
C PRO A 60 -6.09 6.72 26.36
N SER A 61 -6.68 7.74 26.98
CA SER A 61 -7.99 8.28 26.60
C SER A 61 -8.05 8.81 25.17
N TYR A 62 -6.94 9.38 24.68
CA TYR A 62 -6.89 9.83 23.29
C TYR A 62 -6.84 8.67 22.31
N ARG A 63 -6.11 7.60 22.65
CA ARG A 63 -6.09 6.37 21.86
C ARG A 63 -7.48 5.73 21.79
N GLU A 64 -8.15 5.62 22.92
CA GLU A 64 -9.53 5.11 23.00
C GLU A 64 -10.50 5.94 22.14
N GLN A 65 -10.32 7.26 22.13
CA GLN A 65 -11.11 8.16 21.28
C GLN A 65 -10.89 7.87 19.78
N LEU A 66 -9.62 7.65 19.37
CA LEU A 66 -9.31 7.32 17.98
C LEU A 66 -9.93 5.97 17.57
N GLU A 67 -9.87 4.98 18.44
CA GLU A 67 -10.49 3.66 18.20
C GLU A 67 -12.02 3.77 18.14
N ALA A 68 -12.63 4.57 19.01
CA ALA A 68 -14.06 4.83 18.99
C ALA A 68 -14.48 5.54 17.69
N ASN A 69 -13.72 6.53 17.23
CA ASN A 69 -13.98 7.22 15.97
C ASN A 69 -13.89 6.26 14.78
N ALA A 70 -12.89 5.36 14.78
CA ALA A 70 -12.75 4.33 13.75
C ALA A 70 -13.98 3.39 13.74
N SER A 71 -14.43 2.94 14.91
CA SER A 71 -15.63 2.10 15.06
C SER A 71 -16.89 2.80 14.56
N MET A 72 -17.05 4.09 14.87
CA MET A 72 -18.19 4.89 14.39
C MET A 72 -18.15 5.04 12.87
N PHE A 73 -16.99 5.22 12.28
CA PHE A 73 -16.85 5.29 10.82
C PHE A 73 -17.32 3.98 10.16
N VAL A 74 -16.86 2.83 10.67
CA VAL A 74 -17.26 1.52 10.14
C VAL A 74 -18.76 1.31 10.30
N GLY A 75 -19.34 1.67 11.47
CA GLY A 75 -20.79 1.57 11.70
C GLY A 75 -21.62 2.43 10.73
N ARG A 76 -21.13 3.62 10.40
CA ARG A 76 -21.75 4.47 9.38
C ARG A 76 -21.70 3.84 7.99
N MET A 77 -20.55 3.30 7.60
CA MET A 77 -20.41 2.61 6.32
C MET A 77 -21.34 1.40 6.22
N GLU A 78 -21.53 0.68 7.30
CA GLU A 78 -22.50 -0.44 7.35
C GLU A 78 -23.95 0.05 7.20
N ALA A 79 -24.31 1.13 7.85
CA ALA A 79 -25.67 1.68 7.80
C ALA A 79 -26.01 2.29 6.44
N GLU A 80 -25.07 3.03 5.84
CA GLU A 80 -25.31 3.79 4.60
C GLU A 80 -25.06 2.96 3.33
N HIS A 81 -24.10 2.01 3.37
CA HIS A 81 -23.60 1.29 2.19
C HIS A 81 -23.58 -0.24 2.34
N ARG A 82 -24.17 -0.80 3.39
CA ARG A 82 -24.11 -2.23 3.72
C ARG A 82 -22.68 -2.73 3.99
N GLY A 83 -21.83 -1.84 4.47
CA GLY A 83 -20.45 -2.15 4.80
C GLY A 83 -19.50 -2.03 3.62
N VAL A 84 -18.25 -2.44 3.87
CA VAL A 84 -17.17 -2.47 2.89
C VAL A 84 -16.77 -3.92 2.69
N SER A 85 -16.92 -4.42 1.46
CA SER A 85 -16.62 -5.82 1.10
C SER A 85 -15.14 -6.05 0.81
N GLY A 86 -14.39 -5.00 0.50
CA GLY A 86 -12.96 -5.09 0.23
C GLY A 86 -12.32 -3.74 -0.02
N VAL A 87 -10.99 -3.75 0.07
CA VAL A 87 -10.14 -2.59 -0.20
C VAL A 87 -9.16 -2.94 -1.30
N ARG A 88 -9.03 -2.10 -2.32
CA ARG A 88 -8.10 -2.30 -3.43
C ARG A 88 -7.15 -1.12 -3.55
N ILE A 89 -5.90 -1.40 -3.86
CA ILE A 89 -4.94 -0.36 -4.26
C ILE A 89 -5.25 0.03 -5.71
N MET A 90 -5.54 1.31 -5.94
CA MET A 90 -5.74 1.86 -7.27
C MET A 90 -4.41 2.33 -7.86
N ARG A 91 -3.71 3.19 -7.13
CA ARG A 91 -2.39 3.72 -7.48
C ARG A 91 -1.71 4.30 -6.25
N PHE A 92 -0.45 4.64 -6.39
CA PHE A 92 0.30 5.36 -5.37
C PHE A 92 1.35 6.27 -6.03
N VAL A 93 1.70 7.35 -5.33
CA VAL A 93 2.70 8.31 -5.76
C VAL A 93 3.72 8.47 -4.64
N ASN A 94 4.92 7.95 -4.87
CA ASN A 94 6.03 8.08 -3.93
C ASN A 94 6.74 9.41 -4.13
N ASP A 95 7.14 10.02 -3.03
CA ASP A 95 7.89 11.27 -3.01
C ASP A 95 8.90 11.28 -1.86
N THR A 96 9.78 12.25 -1.89
CA THR A 96 10.76 12.48 -0.84
C THR A 96 10.75 13.96 -0.50
N ILE A 97 10.38 14.28 0.73
CA ILE A 97 10.33 15.66 1.22
C ILE A 97 11.48 15.95 2.17
N MET A 98 11.83 17.20 2.28
CA MET A 98 12.79 17.66 3.28
C MET A 98 12.12 17.66 4.66
N SER A 99 12.80 17.10 5.66
CA SER A 99 12.35 17.18 7.06
C SER A 99 12.21 18.64 7.53
N PRO A 100 11.31 18.94 8.47
CA PRO A 100 11.13 20.29 9.00
C PRO A 100 12.41 20.92 9.57
N ASP A 101 13.33 20.11 10.08
CA ASP A 101 14.65 20.54 10.57
C ASP A 101 15.67 20.78 9.45
N LYS A 102 15.30 20.49 8.18
CA LYS A 102 16.15 20.60 6.98
C LYS A 102 17.43 19.75 7.02
N LYS A 103 17.48 18.74 7.87
CA LYS A 103 18.67 17.89 8.06
C LYS A 103 18.57 16.54 7.40
N SER A 104 17.38 16.09 7.09
CA SER A 104 17.13 14.76 6.52
C SER A 104 16.03 14.77 5.47
N HIS A 105 16.03 13.74 4.64
CA HIS A 105 14.95 13.47 3.70
C HIS A 105 14.00 12.44 4.29
N VAL A 106 12.70 12.69 4.14
CA VAL A 106 11.64 11.80 4.60
C VAL A 106 10.88 11.28 3.39
N ARG A 107 10.78 9.96 3.27
CA ARG A 107 9.98 9.32 2.22
C ARG A 107 8.51 9.42 2.57
N THR A 108 7.71 9.81 1.60
CA THR A 108 6.24 9.89 1.68
C THR A 108 5.61 9.18 0.50
N SER A 109 4.34 8.87 0.63
CA SER A 109 3.55 8.33 -0.47
C SER A 109 2.10 8.74 -0.31
N ASP A 110 1.46 9.15 -1.38
CA ASP A 110 0.01 9.30 -1.44
C ASP A 110 -0.56 8.03 -2.06
N VAL A 111 -1.30 7.27 -1.27
CA VAL A 111 -1.88 5.99 -1.68
C VAL A 111 -3.37 6.18 -1.94
N PHE A 112 -3.80 5.80 -3.13
CA PHE A 112 -5.19 5.86 -3.57
C PHE A 112 -5.80 4.47 -3.43
N LEU A 113 -6.71 4.32 -2.49
CA LEU A 113 -7.44 3.10 -2.26
C LEU A 113 -8.86 3.22 -2.79
N VAL A 114 -9.43 2.11 -3.23
CA VAL A 114 -10.84 1.99 -3.56
C VAL A 114 -11.51 1.11 -2.52
N LEU A 115 -12.50 1.65 -1.84
CA LEU A 115 -13.39 0.92 -0.95
C LEU A 115 -14.53 0.33 -1.79
N CYS A 116 -14.61 -0.99 -1.84
CA CYS A 116 -15.70 -1.69 -2.50
C CYS A 116 -16.87 -1.81 -1.53
N LEU A 117 -17.94 -1.03 -1.75
CA LEU A 117 -19.06 -0.95 -0.83
C LEU A 117 -20.06 -2.08 -1.05
N GLY A 118 -20.81 -2.43 0.01
CA GLY A 118 -21.79 -3.51 -0.03
C GLY A 118 -23.00 -3.23 -0.93
N ASP A 119 -23.25 -1.96 -1.28
CA ASP A 119 -24.28 -1.52 -2.23
C ASP A 119 -23.80 -1.49 -3.69
N SER A 120 -22.65 -2.10 -3.99
CA SER A 120 -22.01 -2.15 -5.32
C SER A 120 -21.42 -0.81 -5.80
N LEU A 121 -21.40 0.20 -4.98
CA LEU A 121 -20.69 1.45 -5.25
C LEU A 121 -19.19 1.31 -4.87
N ASN A 122 -18.39 2.20 -5.39
CA ASN A 122 -16.98 2.31 -5.03
C ASN A 122 -16.70 3.73 -4.53
N GLU A 123 -15.91 3.83 -3.48
CA GLU A 123 -15.45 5.10 -2.94
C GLU A 123 -13.93 5.15 -2.97
N GLU A 124 -13.37 6.22 -3.52
CA GLU A 124 -11.93 6.46 -3.50
C GLU A 124 -11.53 7.20 -2.24
N VAL A 125 -10.49 6.72 -1.57
CA VAL A 125 -9.86 7.40 -0.44
C VAL A 125 -8.38 7.60 -0.72
N VAL A 126 -7.86 8.76 -0.35
CA VAL A 126 -6.43 9.07 -0.43
C VAL A 126 -5.84 8.95 0.97
N VAL A 127 -4.83 8.11 1.10
CA VAL A 127 -4.13 7.86 2.36
C VAL A 127 -2.72 8.40 2.25
N PRO A 128 -2.44 9.58 2.83
CA PRO A 128 -1.07 10.08 2.89
C PRO A 128 -0.25 9.23 3.85
N MET A 129 0.91 8.76 3.39
CA MET A 129 1.80 7.91 4.14
C MET A 129 3.14 8.59 4.37
N VAL A 130 3.77 8.30 5.48
CA VAL A 130 5.12 8.73 5.84
C VAL A 130 5.94 7.54 6.31
N HIS A 131 7.19 7.46 5.88
CA HIS A 131 8.11 6.45 6.38
C HIS A 131 8.81 6.99 7.63
N HIS A 132 8.59 6.33 8.76
CA HIS A 132 9.14 6.73 10.05
C HIS A 132 9.60 5.51 10.86
N LYS A 133 10.83 5.54 11.37
CA LYS A 133 11.43 4.45 12.17
C LYS A 133 11.23 3.06 11.55
N GLY A 134 11.50 2.94 10.24
CA GLY A 134 11.40 1.67 9.52
C GLY A 134 9.99 1.22 9.14
N ARG A 135 8.97 2.03 9.38
CA ARG A 135 7.56 1.70 9.11
C ARG A 135 6.89 2.79 8.27
N TRP A 136 5.94 2.36 7.45
CA TRP A 136 5.01 3.26 6.79
C TRP A 136 3.80 3.51 7.68
N LEU A 137 3.52 4.79 7.97
CA LEU A 137 2.42 5.22 8.84
C LEU A 137 1.53 6.20 8.09
N MET A 138 0.24 6.20 8.41
CA MET A 138 -0.74 7.17 7.91
C MET A 138 -0.55 8.51 8.63
N ARG A 139 -0.51 9.62 7.88
CA ARG A 139 -0.36 10.98 8.44
C ARG A 139 -1.60 11.83 8.22
#